data_6251b66c83101d45e6c9bf1dd107ff37
#
_entry.id   6251b66c83101d45e6c9bf1dd107ff37
#
_cell.length_a   1.000
_cell.length_b   1.000
_cell.length_c   1.000
_cell.angle_alpha   90.00
_cell.angle_beta   90.00
_cell.angle_gamma   90.00
#
_symmetry.space_group_name_H-M   'P 1'
#
loop_
_entity.id
_entity.type
_entity.pdbx_description
1 polymer ?
#
loop_
_entity_poly.entity_id
_entity_poly.type
_entity_poly.pdbx_seq_one_letter_code
_entity_poly.pdbx_strand_id
1 'polypeptide(L)'
;MTQVSSTNSLTQIMNDIDLGPTQSIQFMFAKLQLAQSQICKNQAESYMKQIEGIQEEQKKCAEMIELARKQQNEAKTNNGTTTMSKEMKDFFTERGLSWETTGSDDKHKADEWDYNLKSLTNYQEQIGNKTQTLMVYLQDFIGQYNSYLQGANTQIANANQTLTSIARGQ
;
A
#
# COMPACT_ATOMS: atom_id res chain seq x y z
N MET A 1 5.51 -14.47 0.94
CA MET A 1 4.03 -14.50 0.89
C MET A 1 3.51 -14.38 2.31
N THR A 2 3.25 -13.16 2.76
CA THR A 2 2.67 -12.93 4.08
C THR A 2 1.15 -13.01 3.91
N GLN A 3 0.56 -14.09 4.41
CA GLN A 3 -0.89 -14.21 4.50
C GLN A 3 -1.41 -13.03 5.32
N VAL A 4 -2.30 -12.26 4.72
CA VAL A 4 -3.13 -11.29 5.44
C VAL A 4 -4.02 -12.10 6.36
N SER A 5 -3.71 -12.07 7.65
CA SER A 5 -4.45 -12.73 8.72
C SER A 5 -5.89 -12.26 8.76
N SER A 6 -6.79 -13.23 8.77
CA SER A 6 -8.17 -13.18 9.21
C SER A 6 -8.95 -11.93 8.78
N THR A 7 -9.45 -11.94 7.56
CA THR A 7 -10.74 -11.33 7.29
C THR A 7 -11.76 -12.02 8.21
N ASN A 8 -12.19 -11.30 9.23
CA ASN A 8 -13.42 -11.71 9.93
C ASN A 8 -14.46 -12.01 8.84
N SER A 9 -15.05 -13.20 8.87
CA SER A 9 -16.02 -13.57 7.83
C SER A 9 -17.13 -12.52 7.80
N LEU A 10 -17.70 -12.27 6.64
CA LEU A 10 -18.84 -11.35 6.49
C LEU A 10 -19.92 -11.60 7.57
N THR A 11 -20.15 -12.87 7.90
CA THR A 11 -21.08 -13.29 8.95
C THR A 11 -20.68 -12.79 10.34
N GLN A 12 -19.38 -12.82 10.68
CA GLN A 12 -18.91 -12.31 11.97
C GLN A 12 -19.09 -10.79 12.05
N ILE A 13 -18.69 -10.06 11.01
CA ILE A 13 -18.87 -8.60 10.96
C ILE A 13 -20.36 -8.25 11.02
N MET A 14 -21.22 -8.98 10.33
CA MET A 14 -22.67 -8.77 10.41
C MET A 14 -23.24 -9.02 11.80
N ASN A 15 -22.71 -9.97 12.55
CA ASN A 15 -23.16 -10.24 13.92
C ASN A 15 -22.78 -9.12 14.89
N ASP A 16 -21.64 -8.47 14.66
CA ASP A 16 -21.15 -7.36 15.50
C ASP A 16 -21.89 -6.04 15.25
N ILE A 17 -22.63 -5.92 14.13
CA ILE A 17 -23.42 -4.73 13.81
C ILE A 17 -24.79 -4.84 14.49
N ASP A 18 -25.05 -3.99 15.49
CA ASP A 18 -26.37 -3.86 16.12
C ASP A 18 -27.15 -2.67 15.53
N LEU A 19 -28.27 -2.95 14.91
CA LEU A 19 -29.22 -1.97 14.41
C LEU A 19 -30.53 -1.93 15.22
N GLY A 20 -30.51 -2.55 16.40
CA GLY A 20 -31.67 -2.66 17.27
C GLY A 20 -32.58 -3.88 16.95
N PRO A 21 -33.71 -4.02 17.64
CA PRO A 21 -34.52 -5.23 17.65
C PRO A 21 -35.38 -5.44 16.41
N THR A 22 -35.35 -4.57 15.42
CA THR A 22 -36.19 -4.66 14.22
C THR A 22 -35.61 -5.63 13.20
N GLN A 23 -36.39 -6.69 12.91
CA GLN A 23 -36.07 -7.71 11.90
C GLN A 23 -36.65 -7.38 10.51
N SER A 24 -36.74 -6.10 10.14
CA SER A 24 -37.21 -5.74 8.80
C SER A 24 -36.16 -6.09 7.73
N ILE A 25 -36.63 -6.40 6.52
CA ILE A 25 -35.78 -6.69 5.37
C ILE A 25 -34.82 -5.52 5.11
N GLN A 26 -35.27 -4.27 5.28
CA GLN A 26 -34.45 -3.08 5.09
C GLN A 26 -33.29 -3.02 6.09
N PHE A 27 -33.53 -3.37 7.36
CA PHE A 27 -32.45 -3.43 8.35
C PHE A 27 -31.46 -4.56 8.07
N MET A 28 -31.94 -5.72 7.57
CA MET A 28 -31.04 -6.80 7.16
C MET A 28 -30.15 -6.38 5.98
N PHE A 29 -30.69 -5.68 4.98
CA PHE A 29 -29.90 -5.12 3.87
C PHE A 29 -28.94 -4.04 4.35
N ALA A 30 -29.36 -3.15 5.24
CA ALA A 30 -28.47 -2.15 5.83
C ALA A 30 -27.30 -2.82 6.57
N LYS A 31 -27.58 -3.85 7.36
CA LYS A 31 -26.56 -4.61 8.09
C LYS A 31 -25.56 -5.27 7.15
N LEU A 32 -26.04 -5.89 6.06
CA LEU A 32 -25.19 -6.47 5.04
C LEU A 32 -24.28 -5.40 4.39
N GLN A 33 -24.83 -4.24 4.01
CA GLN A 33 -24.07 -3.17 3.39
C GLN A 33 -23.06 -2.53 4.35
N LEU A 34 -23.39 -2.38 5.63
CA LEU A 34 -22.44 -1.94 6.66
C LEU A 34 -21.29 -2.94 6.82
N ALA A 35 -21.58 -4.23 6.83
CA ALA A 35 -20.54 -5.25 6.91
C ALA A 35 -19.61 -5.22 5.67
N GLN A 36 -20.18 -5.05 4.48
CA GLN A 36 -19.39 -4.89 3.25
C GLN A 36 -18.55 -3.61 3.26
N SER A 37 -19.09 -2.51 3.75
CA SER A 37 -18.33 -1.26 3.91
C SER A 37 -17.14 -1.45 4.86
N GLN A 38 -17.32 -2.16 5.97
CA GLN A 38 -16.23 -2.44 6.91
C GLN A 38 -15.12 -3.29 6.27
N ILE A 39 -15.48 -4.27 5.44
CA ILE A 39 -14.49 -5.06 4.69
C ILE A 39 -13.70 -4.17 3.75
N CYS A 40 -14.36 -3.31 2.98
CA CYS A 40 -13.70 -2.37 2.06
C CYS A 40 -12.79 -1.39 2.80
N LYS A 41 -13.23 -0.90 3.98
CA LYS A 41 -12.41 -0.05 4.84
C LYS A 41 -11.13 -0.77 5.29
N ASN A 42 -11.24 -1.98 5.78
CA ASN A 42 -10.09 -2.77 6.24
C ASN A 42 -9.10 -3.05 5.09
N GLN A 43 -9.60 -3.30 3.88
CA GLN A 43 -8.76 -3.46 2.70
C GLN A 43 -8.04 -2.14 2.32
N ALA A 44 -8.76 -1.02 2.32
CA ALA A 44 -8.17 0.29 2.07
C ALA A 44 -7.05 0.62 3.07
N GLU A 45 -7.27 0.38 4.36
CA GLU A 45 -6.25 0.56 5.41
C GLU A 45 -5.03 -0.33 5.19
N SER A 46 -5.23 -1.57 4.73
CA SER A 46 -4.12 -2.47 4.39
C SER A 46 -3.29 -1.94 3.23
N TYR A 47 -3.93 -1.42 2.18
CA TYR A 47 -3.20 -0.81 1.05
C TYR A 47 -2.51 0.49 1.44
N MET A 48 -3.09 1.32 2.30
CA MET A 48 -2.43 2.51 2.84
C MET A 48 -1.13 2.16 3.55
N LYS A 49 -1.14 1.17 4.44
CA LYS A 49 0.08 0.70 5.13
C LYS A 49 1.15 0.17 4.17
N GLN A 50 0.72 -0.53 3.11
CA GLN A 50 1.66 -0.99 2.07
C GLN A 50 2.28 0.17 1.30
N ILE A 51 1.49 1.20 0.97
CA ILE A 51 1.97 2.41 0.29
C ILE A 51 2.96 3.17 1.17
N GLU A 52 2.67 3.34 2.47
CA GLU A 52 3.59 3.95 3.43
C GLU A 52 4.94 3.20 3.48
N GLY A 53 4.90 1.87 3.58
CA GLY A 53 6.13 1.06 3.55
C GLY A 53 6.93 1.21 2.26
N ILE A 54 6.26 1.35 1.12
CA ILE A 54 6.93 1.59 -0.17
C ILE A 54 7.49 3.01 -0.26
N GLN A 55 6.82 4.01 0.31
CA GLN A 55 7.34 5.38 0.36
C GLN A 55 8.64 5.47 1.17
N GLU A 56 8.72 4.78 2.31
CA GLU A 56 9.95 4.65 3.08
C GLU A 56 11.08 3.97 2.25
N GLU A 57 10.72 2.95 1.50
CA GLU A 57 11.66 2.25 0.61
C GLU A 57 12.14 3.15 -0.55
N GLN A 58 11.24 3.94 -1.15
CA GLN A 58 11.59 4.93 -2.17
C GLN A 58 12.56 5.97 -1.63
N LYS A 59 12.37 6.43 -0.41
CA LYS A 59 13.26 7.37 0.25
C LYS A 59 14.66 6.79 0.42
N LYS A 60 14.77 5.58 0.97
CA LYS A 60 16.06 4.88 1.11
C LYS A 60 16.74 4.66 -0.23
N CYS A 61 16.00 4.27 -1.26
CA CYS A 61 16.56 4.11 -2.60
C CYS A 61 17.09 5.43 -3.16
N ALA A 62 16.37 6.54 -2.97
CA ALA A 62 16.83 7.86 -3.39
C ALA A 62 18.12 8.29 -2.67
N GLU A 63 18.25 8.01 -1.38
CA GLU A 63 19.47 8.24 -0.60
C GLU A 63 20.66 7.43 -1.15
N MET A 64 20.44 6.16 -1.52
CA MET A 64 21.48 5.32 -2.14
C MET A 64 21.88 5.82 -3.53
N ILE A 65 20.93 6.31 -4.33
CA ILE A 65 21.22 6.93 -5.64
C ILE A 65 22.07 8.19 -5.47
N GLU A 66 21.76 9.02 -4.50
CA GLU A 66 22.54 10.25 -4.21
C GLU A 66 23.96 9.90 -3.78
N LEU A 67 24.11 8.93 -2.87
CA LEU A 67 25.44 8.44 -2.44
C LEU A 67 26.23 7.87 -3.63
N ALA A 68 25.62 7.05 -4.47
CA ALA A 68 26.27 6.47 -5.64
C ALA A 68 26.73 7.54 -6.64
N ARG A 69 25.92 8.58 -6.89
CA ARG A 69 26.30 9.72 -7.72
C ARG A 69 27.47 10.51 -7.14
N LYS A 70 27.49 10.70 -5.82
CA LYS A 70 28.60 11.35 -5.13
C LYS A 70 29.88 10.55 -5.32
N GLN A 71 29.86 9.25 -5.07
CA GLN A 71 31.00 8.36 -5.26
C GLN A 71 31.49 8.32 -6.71
N GLN A 72 30.56 8.30 -7.67
CA GLN A 72 30.89 8.38 -9.09
C GLN A 72 31.62 9.69 -9.44
N ASN A 73 31.14 10.83 -8.95
CA ASN A 73 31.74 12.12 -9.20
C ASN A 73 33.15 12.23 -8.58
N GLU A 74 33.33 11.69 -7.38
CA GLU A 74 34.64 11.62 -6.74
C GLU A 74 35.61 10.75 -7.54
N ALA A 75 35.16 9.58 -8.02
CA ALA A 75 35.95 8.72 -8.88
C ALA A 75 36.36 9.42 -10.20
N LYS A 76 35.45 10.18 -10.83
CA LYS A 76 35.71 10.97 -12.04
C LYS A 76 36.76 12.08 -11.79
N THR A 77 36.59 12.82 -10.71
CA THR A 77 37.43 13.96 -10.38
C THR A 77 38.87 13.52 -10.08
N ASN A 78 39.05 12.42 -9.39
CA ASN A 78 40.33 11.89 -8.97
C ASN A 78 40.96 10.95 -10.01
N ASN A 79 40.27 10.70 -11.13
CA ASN A 79 40.66 9.71 -12.16
C ASN A 79 41.05 8.36 -11.52
N GLY A 80 40.28 7.92 -10.55
CA GLY A 80 40.54 6.75 -9.74
C GLY A 80 39.29 5.92 -9.42
N THR A 81 39.32 5.33 -8.26
CA THR A 81 38.20 4.51 -7.73
C THR A 81 37.69 5.05 -6.40
N THR A 82 36.43 4.85 -6.11
CA THR A 82 35.86 5.10 -4.79
C THR A 82 35.28 3.78 -4.25
N THR A 83 35.22 3.67 -2.93
CA THR A 83 34.80 2.43 -2.24
C THR A 83 33.31 2.47 -1.93
N MET A 84 32.58 1.41 -2.33
CA MET A 84 31.18 1.24 -1.96
C MET A 84 31.06 1.04 -0.44
N SER A 85 30.17 1.80 0.19
CA SER A 85 29.92 1.67 1.63
C SER A 85 29.25 0.34 1.98
N LYS A 86 29.47 -0.13 3.21
CA LYS A 86 28.79 -1.32 3.71
C LYS A 86 27.26 -1.17 3.64
N GLU A 87 26.73 -0.02 4.03
CA GLU A 87 25.31 0.28 3.99
C GLU A 87 24.71 0.11 2.57
N MET A 88 25.43 0.58 1.56
CA MET A 88 25.00 0.41 0.16
C MET A 88 25.07 -1.05 -0.28
N LYS A 89 26.09 -1.81 0.10
CA LYS A 89 26.16 -3.25 -0.17
C LYS A 89 25.04 -4.02 0.49
N ASP A 90 24.74 -3.71 1.75
CA ASP A 90 23.65 -4.32 2.48
C ASP A 90 22.30 -3.99 1.78
N PHE A 91 22.11 -2.76 1.31
CA PHE A 91 20.93 -2.35 0.55
C PHE A 91 20.75 -3.17 -0.74
N PHE A 92 21.81 -3.34 -1.53
CA PHE A 92 21.78 -4.17 -2.74
C PHE A 92 21.47 -5.63 -2.43
N THR A 93 22.14 -6.18 -1.43
CA THR A 93 22.03 -7.60 -1.04
C THR A 93 20.63 -7.93 -0.52
N GLU A 94 20.10 -7.14 0.40
CA GLU A 94 18.78 -7.35 1.01
C GLU A 94 17.64 -7.32 -0.02
N ARG A 95 17.83 -6.56 -1.11
CA ARG A 95 16.84 -6.41 -2.17
C ARG A 95 17.09 -7.27 -3.40
N GLY A 96 18.17 -8.05 -3.36
CA GLY A 96 18.56 -8.91 -4.49
C GLY A 96 18.95 -8.09 -5.74
N LEU A 97 19.45 -6.88 -5.57
CA LEU A 97 19.89 -6.02 -6.66
C LEU A 97 21.30 -6.41 -7.09
N SER A 98 21.55 -6.34 -8.40
CA SER A 98 22.88 -6.57 -8.94
C SER A 98 23.70 -5.30 -8.81
N TRP A 99 24.96 -5.46 -8.40
CA TRP A 99 25.97 -4.39 -8.49
C TRP A 99 27.22 -4.91 -9.19
N GLU A 100 28.10 -4.01 -9.54
CA GLU A 100 29.36 -4.32 -10.19
C GLU A 100 30.33 -5.00 -9.20
N THR A 101 30.91 -6.13 -9.58
CA THR A 101 31.77 -6.96 -8.73
C THR A 101 33.10 -7.33 -9.38
N THR A 102 33.47 -6.67 -10.47
CA THR A 102 34.75 -6.92 -11.14
C THR A 102 35.92 -6.59 -10.20
N GLY A 103 36.93 -7.45 -10.17
CA GLY A 103 38.08 -7.26 -9.29
C GLY A 103 37.91 -7.84 -7.88
N SER A 104 36.71 -8.32 -7.52
CA SER A 104 36.40 -8.88 -6.18
C SER A 104 36.71 -7.90 -5.05
N ASP A 105 36.66 -6.60 -5.33
CA ASP A 105 36.83 -5.54 -4.33
C ASP A 105 35.62 -4.60 -4.33
N ASP A 106 35.55 -3.75 -3.34
CA ASP A 106 34.46 -2.79 -3.19
C ASP A 106 34.78 -1.44 -3.87
N LYS A 107 35.83 -1.41 -4.69
CA LYS A 107 36.32 -0.19 -5.34
C LYS A 107 35.80 -0.12 -6.76
N HIS A 108 35.14 0.96 -7.07
CA HIS A 108 34.50 1.18 -8.36
C HIS A 108 35.04 2.42 -9.04
N LYS A 109 35.33 2.30 -10.35
CA LYS A 109 35.56 3.41 -11.25
C LYS A 109 34.27 4.12 -11.62
N ALA A 110 34.35 5.23 -12.29
CA ALA A 110 33.20 6.02 -12.66
C ALA A 110 32.21 5.28 -13.60
N ASP A 111 32.70 4.45 -14.51
CA ASP A 111 31.91 3.61 -15.42
C ASP A 111 31.25 2.42 -14.70
N GLU A 112 31.93 1.86 -13.71
CA GLU A 112 31.39 0.81 -12.84
C GLU A 112 30.26 1.35 -11.95
N TRP A 113 30.37 2.60 -11.50
CA TRP A 113 29.29 3.29 -10.81
C TRP A 113 28.06 3.53 -11.70
N ASP A 114 28.20 3.69 -13.02
CA ASP A 114 27.06 3.78 -13.94
C ASP A 114 26.20 2.51 -13.90
N TYR A 115 26.83 1.34 -13.79
CA TYR A 115 26.11 0.07 -13.63
C TYR A 115 25.32 0.02 -12.31
N ASN A 116 25.96 0.41 -11.21
CA ASN A 116 25.33 0.44 -9.89
C ASN A 116 24.16 1.42 -9.85
N LEU A 117 24.33 2.61 -10.42
CA LEU A 117 23.27 3.63 -10.54
C LEU A 117 22.10 3.14 -11.38
N LYS A 118 22.35 2.44 -12.48
CA LYS A 118 21.30 1.88 -13.32
C LYS A 118 20.47 0.84 -12.56
N SER A 119 21.12 -0.02 -11.77
CA SER A 119 20.45 -0.99 -10.93
C SER A 119 19.52 -0.33 -9.90
N LEU A 120 20.02 0.71 -9.20
CA LEU A 120 19.22 1.47 -8.23
C LEU A 120 18.05 2.22 -8.90
N THR A 121 18.28 2.83 -10.08
CA THR A 121 17.25 3.56 -10.81
C THR A 121 16.15 2.63 -11.31
N ASN A 122 16.51 1.46 -11.84
CA ASN A 122 15.53 0.45 -12.23
C ASN A 122 14.70 -0.02 -11.04
N TYR A 123 15.32 -0.20 -9.89
CA TYR A 123 14.61 -0.57 -8.66
C TYR A 123 13.64 0.56 -8.22
N GLN A 124 14.08 1.81 -8.27
CA GLN A 124 13.23 2.98 -7.97
C GLN A 124 12.00 3.04 -8.88
N GLU A 125 12.16 2.74 -10.16
CA GLU A 125 11.05 2.64 -11.12
C GLU A 125 10.07 1.51 -10.74
N GLN A 126 10.59 0.33 -10.40
CA GLN A 126 9.76 -0.82 -10.02
C GLN A 126 8.90 -0.52 -8.78
N ILE A 127 9.49 0.07 -7.74
CA ILE A 127 8.75 0.46 -6.54
C ILE A 127 7.77 1.60 -6.80
N GLY A 128 8.09 2.53 -7.71
CA GLY A 128 7.19 3.58 -8.19
C GLY A 128 5.94 3.01 -8.88
N ASN A 129 6.12 2.07 -9.80
CA ASN A 129 5.04 1.39 -10.50
C ASN A 129 4.14 0.59 -9.53
N LYS A 130 4.75 -0.07 -8.53
CA LYS A 130 4.02 -0.77 -7.48
C LYS A 130 3.14 0.18 -6.66
N THR A 131 3.67 1.36 -6.31
CA THR A 131 2.90 2.40 -5.62
C THR A 131 1.69 2.84 -6.41
N GLN A 132 1.84 3.10 -7.72
CA GLN A 132 0.72 3.49 -8.59
C GLN A 132 -0.36 2.40 -8.63
N THR A 133 0.01 1.14 -8.75
CA THR A 133 -0.93 0.02 -8.74
C THR A 133 -1.71 -0.06 -7.43
N LEU A 134 -1.03 0.09 -6.29
CA LEU A 134 -1.69 0.07 -4.97
C LEU A 134 -2.61 1.27 -4.77
N MET A 135 -2.25 2.44 -5.32
CA MET A 135 -3.10 3.64 -5.30
C MET A 135 -4.42 3.43 -6.06
N VAL A 136 -4.39 2.74 -7.19
CA VAL A 136 -5.60 2.38 -7.95
C VAL A 136 -6.51 1.47 -7.11
N TYR A 137 -5.96 0.43 -6.50
CA TYR A 137 -6.74 -0.46 -5.62
C TYR A 137 -7.30 0.28 -4.40
N LEU A 138 -6.50 1.16 -3.79
CA LEU A 138 -6.95 1.98 -2.67
C LEU A 138 -8.15 2.85 -3.05
N GLN A 139 -8.09 3.53 -4.20
CA GLN A 139 -9.20 4.35 -4.71
C GLN A 139 -10.46 3.53 -4.96
N ASP A 140 -10.32 2.33 -5.52
CA ASP A 140 -11.43 1.43 -5.77
C ASP A 140 -12.12 1.00 -4.46
N PHE A 141 -11.36 0.57 -3.46
CA PHE A 141 -11.92 0.17 -2.16
C PHE A 141 -12.55 1.34 -1.39
N ILE A 142 -11.99 2.55 -1.49
CA ILE A 142 -12.61 3.76 -0.92
C ILE A 142 -13.95 4.06 -1.63
N GLY A 143 -14.00 3.93 -2.95
CA GLY A 143 -15.22 4.08 -3.73
C GLY A 143 -16.31 3.08 -3.32
N GLN A 144 -15.95 1.81 -3.20
CA GLN A 144 -16.85 0.75 -2.74
C GLN A 144 -17.33 0.98 -1.30
N TYR A 145 -16.43 1.37 -0.39
CA TYR A 145 -16.78 1.72 0.99
C TYR A 145 -17.86 2.81 1.04
N ASN A 146 -17.66 3.90 0.30
CA ASN A 146 -18.62 5.01 0.25
C ASN A 146 -19.96 4.56 -0.32
N SER A 147 -19.96 3.75 -1.37
CA SER A 147 -21.16 3.21 -2.00
C SER A 147 -21.97 2.34 -1.04
N TYR A 148 -21.32 1.41 -0.36
CA TYR A 148 -22.00 0.55 0.62
C TYR A 148 -22.54 1.33 1.82
N LEU A 149 -21.77 2.31 2.31
CA LEU A 149 -22.19 3.16 3.41
C LEU A 149 -23.43 4.00 3.05
N GLN A 150 -23.44 4.60 1.86
CA GLN A 150 -24.59 5.34 1.35
C GLN A 150 -25.81 4.43 1.19
N GLY A 151 -25.63 3.23 0.65
CA GLY A 151 -26.71 2.25 0.53
C GLY A 151 -27.30 1.86 1.88
N ALA A 152 -26.45 1.59 2.88
CA ALA A 152 -26.90 1.28 4.25
C ALA A 152 -27.71 2.43 4.85
N ASN A 153 -27.24 3.66 4.75
CA ASN A 153 -27.94 4.85 5.25
C ASN A 153 -29.31 5.03 4.59
N THR A 154 -29.40 4.79 3.29
CA THR A 154 -30.69 4.85 2.55
C THR A 154 -31.66 3.78 3.08
N GLN A 155 -31.21 2.57 3.30
CA GLN A 155 -32.06 1.48 3.81
C GLN A 155 -32.54 1.76 5.25
N ILE A 156 -31.68 2.32 6.10
CA ILE A 156 -32.05 2.72 7.46
C ILE A 156 -33.10 3.83 7.43
N ALA A 157 -32.93 4.83 6.58
CA ALA A 157 -33.92 5.91 6.42
C ALA A 157 -35.27 5.39 5.96
N ASN A 158 -35.30 4.49 4.97
CA ASN A 158 -36.52 3.85 4.47
C ASN A 158 -37.21 3.01 5.55
N ALA A 159 -36.44 2.24 6.33
CA ALA A 159 -36.98 1.45 7.43
C ALA A 159 -37.63 2.34 8.49
N ASN A 160 -37.00 3.44 8.87
CA ASN A 160 -37.53 4.39 9.83
C ASN A 160 -38.80 5.08 9.32
N GLN A 161 -38.86 5.44 8.04
CA GLN A 161 -40.09 5.95 7.42
C GLN A 161 -41.25 4.94 7.50
N THR A 162 -40.98 3.71 7.13
CA THR A 162 -41.98 2.62 7.21
C THR A 162 -42.51 2.44 8.63
N LEU A 163 -41.62 2.38 9.63
CA LEU A 163 -42.00 2.30 11.03
C LEU A 163 -42.82 3.49 11.49
N THR A 164 -42.45 4.70 11.07
CA THR A 164 -43.21 5.91 11.40
C THR A 164 -44.61 5.91 10.78
N SER A 165 -44.76 5.46 9.55
CA SER A 165 -46.04 5.31 8.87
C SER A 165 -46.96 4.29 9.58
N ILE A 166 -46.40 3.12 9.94
CA ILE A 166 -47.11 2.10 10.70
C ILE A 166 -47.57 2.64 12.06
N ALA A 167 -46.70 3.35 12.78
CA ALA A 167 -47.00 3.93 14.09
C ALA A 167 -48.07 5.01 14.02
N ARG A 168 -48.26 5.69 12.88
CA ARG A 168 -49.29 6.70 12.65
C ARG A 168 -50.63 6.08 12.15
N GLY A 169 -50.72 4.80 11.94
CA GLY A 169 -51.92 4.12 11.47
C GLY A 169 -52.28 4.40 10.01
N GLN A 170 -51.31 4.72 9.18
CA GLN A 170 -51.45 4.89 7.71
C GLN A 170 -51.04 3.66 6.96
#